data_a40695758f2731a5d465eae4635c5cac
#
_entry.id   a40695758f2731a5d465eae4635c5cac
#
_cell.length_a   1.000
_cell.length_b   1.000
_cell.length_c   1.000
_cell.angle_alpha   90.00
_cell.angle_beta   90.00
_cell.angle_gamma   90.00
#
_symmetry.space_group_name_H-M   'P 1'
#
loop_
_entity.id
_entity.type
_entity.pdbx_description
1 polymer ?
#
loop_
_entity_poly.entity_id
_entity_poly.type
_entity_poly.pdbx_seq_one_letter_code
_entity_poly.pdbx_strand_id
1 'polypeptide(L)'
;EQMKEFTATRDSNSCDELWLLEHYPVYTQGQAGKPEHVLNPNSIKIVQSDRGGQVTYHGPGQLVAYVIMDIRRRNLGIRTLVVKLEEILISVLEHDRIPENIRSGAPGVYVGEKKVASIGLRVKNGCTYHGIALNVNMDLSPFLGI
;
A
#
# COMPACT_ATOMS: atom_id res chain seq x y z
N GLU A 1 -3.98 4.45 -13.07
CA GLU A 1 -4.72 3.85 -14.19
C GLU A 1 -3.97 2.65 -14.79
N GLN A 2 -2.69 2.77 -15.16
CA GLN A 2 -1.89 1.71 -15.82
C GLN A 2 -1.95 0.34 -15.13
N MET A 3 -1.79 0.26 -13.79
CA MET A 3 -1.88 -1.02 -13.08
C MET A 3 -3.26 -1.68 -13.20
N LYS A 4 -4.35 -0.89 -13.28
CA LYS A 4 -5.71 -1.40 -13.46
C LYS A 4 -5.91 -1.94 -14.87
N GLU A 5 -5.39 -1.22 -15.85
CA GLU A 5 -5.42 -1.62 -17.25
C GLU A 5 -4.62 -2.92 -17.45
N PHE A 6 -3.38 -2.96 -16.95
CA PHE A 6 -2.57 -4.17 -16.98
C PHE A 6 -3.28 -5.36 -16.32
N THR A 7 -3.87 -5.15 -15.12
CA THR A 7 -4.62 -6.21 -14.42
C THR A 7 -5.87 -6.66 -15.19
N ALA A 8 -6.52 -5.75 -15.91
CA ALA A 8 -7.73 -6.06 -16.68
C ALA A 8 -7.44 -6.80 -18.00
N THR A 9 -6.28 -6.54 -18.60
CA THR A 9 -5.89 -7.09 -19.91
C THR A 9 -5.00 -8.34 -19.81
N ARG A 10 -4.48 -8.66 -18.61
CA ARG A 10 -3.62 -9.82 -18.42
C ARG A 10 -4.36 -11.14 -18.64
N ASP A 11 -3.63 -12.13 -19.12
CA ASP A 11 -4.07 -13.49 -19.35
C ASP A 11 -3.30 -14.51 -18.49
N SER A 12 -3.50 -15.81 -18.76
CA SER A 12 -2.80 -16.89 -18.04
C SER A 12 -1.29 -16.92 -18.27
N ASN A 13 -0.79 -16.32 -19.35
CA ASN A 13 0.63 -16.28 -19.71
C ASN A 13 1.33 -15.00 -19.20
N SER A 14 0.58 -14.00 -18.80
CA SER A 14 1.11 -12.73 -18.31
C SER A 14 1.90 -12.94 -17.01
N CYS A 15 3.12 -12.44 -16.96
CA CYS A 15 3.95 -12.49 -15.76
C CYS A 15 3.34 -11.67 -14.62
N ASP A 16 3.68 -12.05 -13.39
CA ASP A 16 3.45 -11.20 -12.22
C ASP A 16 4.49 -10.07 -12.24
N GLU A 17 4.08 -8.88 -11.83
CA GLU A 17 4.92 -7.68 -11.85
C GLU A 17 4.96 -6.98 -10.51
N LEU A 18 6.09 -6.38 -10.20
CA LEU A 18 6.29 -5.48 -9.08
C LEU A 18 6.72 -4.12 -9.62
N TRP A 19 5.89 -3.10 -9.42
CA TRP A 19 6.22 -1.74 -9.87
C TRP A 19 6.64 -0.88 -8.70
N LEU A 20 7.87 -0.42 -8.71
CA LEU A 20 8.43 0.48 -7.70
C LEU A 20 8.37 1.91 -8.20
N LEU A 21 7.82 2.81 -7.39
CA LEU A 21 7.62 4.21 -7.75
C LEU A 21 7.47 5.11 -6.52
N GLU A 22 7.48 6.39 -6.76
CA GLU A 22 7.02 7.44 -5.85
C GLU A 22 5.83 8.19 -6.45
N HIS A 23 5.03 8.84 -5.62
CA HIS A 23 3.96 9.72 -6.06
C HIS A 23 4.28 11.19 -5.80
N TYR A 24 3.71 12.08 -6.61
CA TYR A 24 3.50 13.46 -6.18
C TYR A 24 2.58 13.50 -4.95
N PRO A 25 2.62 14.59 -4.14
CA PRO A 25 1.75 14.73 -2.97
C PRO A 25 0.28 14.47 -3.31
N VAL A 26 -0.31 13.46 -2.67
CA VAL A 26 -1.71 13.07 -2.89
C VAL A 26 -2.27 12.32 -1.68
N TYR A 27 -3.49 12.66 -1.30
CA TYR A 27 -4.30 11.81 -0.43
C TYR A 27 -5.10 10.83 -1.27
N THR A 28 -5.09 9.56 -0.89
CA THR A 28 -5.96 8.55 -1.51
C THR A 28 -6.97 8.03 -0.49
N GLN A 29 -8.26 8.09 -0.82
CA GLN A 29 -9.30 7.43 -0.04
C GLN A 29 -9.52 6.02 -0.58
N GLY A 30 -9.25 5.01 0.26
CA GLY A 30 -9.53 3.63 -0.05
C GLY A 30 -11.02 3.29 0.17
N GLN A 31 -11.37 2.01 0.04
CA GLN A 31 -12.75 1.53 0.12
C GLN A 31 -13.43 1.78 1.48
N ALA A 32 -12.67 1.82 2.57
CA ALA A 32 -13.15 2.16 3.91
C ALA A 32 -12.96 3.66 4.25
N GLY A 33 -12.51 4.47 3.28
CA GLY A 33 -12.30 5.89 3.46
C GLY A 33 -13.62 6.63 3.57
N LYS A 34 -13.66 7.58 4.50
CA LYS A 34 -14.82 8.48 4.70
C LYS A 34 -14.36 9.92 4.63
N PRO A 35 -15.20 10.85 4.12
CA PRO A 35 -14.84 12.27 4.04
C PRO A 35 -14.40 12.87 5.38
N GLU A 36 -15.01 12.45 6.49
CA GLU A 36 -14.69 12.89 7.84
C GLU A 36 -13.27 12.51 8.33
N HIS A 37 -12.60 11.57 7.64
CA HIS A 37 -11.23 11.23 7.94
C HIS A 37 -10.20 12.18 7.31
N VAL A 38 -10.65 13.10 6.46
CA VAL A 38 -9.81 14.16 5.91
C VAL A 38 -10.06 15.43 6.71
N LEU A 39 -9.16 15.73 7.63
CA LEU A 39 -9.30 16.80 8.59
C LEU A 39 -8.87 18.16 8.01
N ASN A 40 -7.72 18.18 7.36
CA ASN A 40 -7.14 19.37 6.75
C ASN A 40 -6.24 19.01 5.56
N PRO A 41 -6.78 18.91 4.34
CA PRO A 41 -6.00 18.50 3.19
C PRO A 41 -5.07 19.61 2.66
N ASN A 42 -5.21 20.87 3.12
CA ASN A 42 -4.53 22.03 2.55
C ASN A 42 -4.68 22.06 1.01
N SER A 43 -3.57 22.20 0.28
CA SER A 43 -3.54 22.19 -1.19
C SER A 43 -3.34 20.79 -1.81
N ILE A 44 -3.27 19.73 -0.98
CA ILE A 44 -3.01 18.38 -1.45
C ILE A 44 -4.28 17.78 -2.04
N LYS A 45 -4.17 17.28 -3.28
CA LYS A 45 -5.30 16.67 -3.99
C LYS A 45 -5.77 15.40 -3.28
N ILE A 46 -7.09 15.25 -3.18
CA ILE A 46 -7.73 14.02 -2.70
C ILE A 46 -8.23 13.20 -3.90
N VAL A 47 -7.88 11.92 -3.94
CA VAL A 47 -8.28 11.00 -5.02
C VAL A 47 -8.98 9.79 -4.43
N GLN A 48 -10.17 9.50 -4.94
CA GLN A 48 -10.87 8.26 -4.61
C GLN A 48 -10.16 7.08 -5.27
N SER A 49 -9.84 6.06 -4.48
CA SER A 49 -9.15 4.84 -4.90
C SER A 49 -9.93 3.60 -4.49
N ASP A 50 -9.79 2.52 -5.24
CA ASP A 50 -10.43 1.25 -4.93
C ASP A 50 -9.52 0.28 -4.14
N ARG A 51 -8.34 0.74 -3.67
CA ARG A 51 -7.49 -0.03 -2.75
C ARG A 51 -8.21 -0.32 -1.43
N GLY A 52 -7.77 -1.33 -0.72
CA GLY A 52 -8.17 -1.57 0.66
C GLY A 52 -7.77 -0.42 1.61
N GLY A 53 -8.40 -0.39 2.78
CA GLY A 53 -8.12 0.58 3.83
C GLY A 53 -8.80 1.93 3.67
N GLN A 54 -8.46 2.85 4.57
CA GLN A 54 -9.02 4.19 4.71
C GLN A 54 -8.21 5.23 3.90
N VAL A 55 -8.30 6.52 4.29
CA VAL A 55 -7.45 7.56 3.72
C VAL A 55 -6.00 7.33 4.12
N THR A 56 -5.09 7.68 3.21
CA THR A 56 -3.64 7.75 3.46
C THR A 56 -3.02 8.83 2.58
N TYR A 57 -1.77 9.18 2.88
CA TYR A 57 -0.97 10.11 2.12
C TYR A 57 0.13 9.39 1.35
N HIS A 58 0.40 9.87 0.14
CA HIS A 58 1.57 9.51 -0.65
C HIS A 58 2.31 10.77 -1.08
N GLY A 59 3.63 10.69 -1.12
CA GLY A 59 4.48 11.82 -1.52
C GLY A 59 5.93 11.42 -1.74
N PRO A 60 6.79 12.38 -2.16
CA PRO A 60 8.20 12.14 -2.36
C PRO A 60 8.89 11.59 -1.10
N GLY A 61 9.83 10.67 -1.29
CA GLY A 61 10.51 9.96 -0.20
C GLY A 61 9.75 8.79 0.39
N GLN A 62 8.56 8.44 -0.18
CA GLN A 62 7.83 7.22 0.14
C GLN A 62 7.97 6.22 -1.01
N LEU A 63 8.57 5.07 -0.72
CA LEU A 63 8.61 3.98 -1.69
C LEU A 63 7.26 3.30 -1.78
N VAL A 64 6.63 3.37 -2.96
CA VAL A 64 5.41 2.63 -3.27
C VAL A 64 5.75 1.42 -4.13
N ALA A 65 5.25 0.25 -3.76
CA ALA A 65 5.40 -0.97 -4.54
C ALA A 65 4.02 -1.54 -4.90
N TYR A 66 3.64 -1.48 -6.17
CA TYR A 66 2.44 -2.14 -6.65
C TYR A 66 2.72 -3.61 -6.90
N VAL A 67 1.95 -4.47 -6.25
CA VAL A 67 2.06 -5.93 -6.30
C VAL A 67 0.99 -6.45 -7.24
N ILE A 68 1.36 -6.70 -8.49
CA ILE A 68 0.44 -7.09 -9.56
C ILE A 68 0.67 -8.56 -9.89
N MET A 69 -0.11 -9.44 -9.25
CA MET A 69 0.08 -10.88 -9.38
C MET A 69 -1.24 -11.65 -9.49
N ASP A 70 -1.20 -12.80 -10.15
CA ASP A 70 -2.29 -13.77 -10.14
C ASP A 70 -2.12 -14.69 -8.93
N ILE A 71 -2.90 -14.42 -7.88
CA ILE A 71 -2.82 -15.19 -6.62
C ILE A 71 -3.42 -16.59 -6.76
N ARG A 72 -4.25 -16.85 -7.78
CA ARG A 72 -4.81 -18.19 -8.05
C ARG A 72 -3.72 -19.14 -8.52
N ARG A 73 -2.82 -18.68 -9.41
CA ARG A 73 -1.66 -19.48 -9.87
C ARG A 73 -0.74 -19.91 -8.72
N ARG A 74 -0.71 -19.13 -7.66
CA ARG A 74 0.09 -19.38 -6.46
C ARG A 74 -0.68 -20.13 -5.37
N ASN A 75 -1.97 -20.40 -5.61
CA ASN A 75 -2.87 -20.93 -4.57
C ASN A 75 -2.80 -20.10 -3.28
N LEU A 76 -2.74 -18.78 -3.41
CA LEU A 76 -2.56 -17.83 -2.32
C LEU A 76 -3.87 -17.11 -2.00
N GLY A 77 -4.24 -17.10 -0.71
CA GLY A 77 -5.28 -16.22 -0.21
C GLY A 77 -4.77 -14.80 0.01
N ILE A 78 -5.67 -13.80 -0.13
CA ILE A 78 -5.29 -12.39 0.07
C ILE A 78 -4.72 -12.11 1.48
N ARG A 79 -5.26 -12.76 2.51
CA ARG A 79 -4.75 -12.61 3.89
C ARG A 79 -3.32 -13.13 4.02
N THR A 80 -3.04 -14.29 3.42
CA THR A 80 -1.69 -14.86 3.39
C THR A 80 -0.72 -13.98 2.65
N LEU A 81 -1.16 -13.36 1.54
CA LEU A 81 -0.33 -12.40 0.81
C LEU A 81 -0.01 -11.16 1.67
N VAL A 82 -0.99 -10.62 2.40
CA VAL A 82 -0.74 -9.48 3.32
C VAL A 82 0.32 -9.85 4.37
N VAL A 83 0.19 -11.01 5.02
CA VAL A 83 1.19 -11.48 5.99
C VAL A 83 2.58 -11.60 5.36
N LYS A 84 2.68 -12.17 4.15
CA LYS A 84 3.96 -12.26 3.45
C LYS A 84 4.56 -10.90 3.09
N LEU A 85 3.75 -9.92 2.75
CA LEU A 85 4.22 -8.55 2.51
C LEU A 85 4.70 -7.88 3.80
N GLU A 86 4.04 -8.14 4.93
CA GLU A 86 4.51 -7.70 6.25
C GLU A 86 5.85 -8.33 6.60
N GLU A 87 6.01 -9.65 6.40
CA GLU A 87 7.27 -10.38 6.62
C GLU A 87 8.42 -9.81 5.77
N ILE A 88 8.17 -9.49 4.50
CA ILE A 88 9.16 -8.86 3.61
C ILE A 88 9.56 -7.48 4.14
N LEU A 89 8.59 -6.65 4.53
CA LEU A 89 8.87 -5.32 5.07
C LEU A 89 9.67 -5.40 6.38
N ILE A 90 9.35 -6.35 7.25
CA ILE A 90 10.10 -6.63 8.47
C ILE A 90 11.55 -6.98 8.13
N SER A 91 11.77 -7.91 7.21
CA SER A 91 13.11 -8.31 6.81
C SER A 91 13.95 -7.14 6.25
N VAL A 92 13.31 -6.20 5.54
CA VAL A 92 13.97 -4.97 5.09
C VAL A 92 14.38 -4.10 6.27
N LEU A 93 13.50 -3.89 7.24
CA LEU A 93 13.78 -3.06 8.42
C LEU A 93 14.82 -3.69 9.34
N GLU A 94 14.77 -5.02 9.54
CA GLU A 94 15.77 -5.78 10.28
C GLU A 94 17.17 -5.64 9.68
N HIS A 95 17.27 -5.67 8.34
CA HIS A 95 18.55 -5.46 7.65
C HIS A 95 19.19 -4.12 8.04
N ASP A 96 18.38 -3.09 8.20
CA ASP A 96 18.80 -1.75 8.62
C ASP A 96 18.79 -1.57 10.15
N ARG A 97 18.58 -2.66 10.92
CA ARG A 97 18.53 -2.69 12.40
C ARG A 97 17.47 -1.77 13.01
N ILE A 98 16.35 -1.58 12.31
CA ILE A 98 15.20 -0.82 12.78
C ILE A 98 14.26 -1.78 13.51
N PRO A 99 13.96 -1.57 14.82
CA PRO A 99 13.03 -2.43 15.56
C PRO A 99 11.60 -2.22 15.08
N GLU A 100 10.96 -3.28 14.59
CA GLU A 100 9.62 -3.25 13.98
C GLU A 100 8.64 -4.16 14.72
N ASN A 101 7.35 -3.96 14.47
CA ASN A 101 6.30 -4.85 14.92
C ASN A 101 5.07 -4.83 13.99
N ILE A 102 4.23 -5.87 14.12
CA ILE A 102 2.93 -5.99 13.45
C ILE A 102 1.83 -5.85 14.51
N ARG A 103 0.74 -5.17 14.15
CA ARG A 103 -0.44 -5.04 15.01
C ARG A 103 -1.60 -5.87 14.47
N SER A 104 -2.18 -6.70 15.32
CA SER A 104 -3.37 -7.46 14.97
C SER A 104 -4.52 -6.54 14.54
N GLY A 105 -5.15 -6.84 13.40
CA GLY A 105 -6.28 -6.08 12.87
C GLY A 105 -5.93 -4.72 12.21
N ALA A 106 -4.64 -4.38 12.14
CA ALA A 106 -4.18 -3.12 11.55
C ALA A 106 -3.04 -3.38 10.55
N PRO A 107 -3.33 -3.83 9.32
CA PRO A 107 -2.33 -4.20 8.33
C PRO A 107 -1.26 -3.12 8.14
N GLY A 108 0.00 -3.56 8.08
CA GLY A 108 1.17 -2.70 7.95
C GLY A 108 2.22 -2.98 9.04
N VAL A 109 3.36 -2.31 8.93
CA VAL A 109 4.48 -2.48 9.85
C VAL A 109 4.68 -1.21 10.66
N TYR A 110 5.06 -1.38 11.91
CA TYR A 110 5.18 -0.29 12.88
C TYR A 110 6.58 -0.28 13.50
N VAL A 111 7.04 0.91 13.85
CA VAL A 111 8.21 1.14 14.74
C VAL A 111 7.67 1.82 15.99
N GLY A 112 7.64 1.09 17.09
CA GLY A 112 6.91 1.53 18.30
C GLY A 112 5.43 1.76 17.97
N GLU A 113 4.93 2.97 18.23
CA GLU A 113 3.55 3.37 17.97
C GLU A 113 3.32 3.93 16.54
N LYS A 114 4.38 4.14 15.75
CA LYS A 114 4.34 4.81 14.46
C LYS A 114 4.31 3.80 13.32
N LYS A 115 3.33 3.93 12.43
CA LYS A 115 3.25 3.12 11.22
C LYS A 115 4.30 3.58 10.22
N VAL A 116 5.28 2.71 9.91
CA VAL A 116 6.33 2.98 8.92
C VAL A 116 5.94 2.47 7.53
N ALA A 117 5.11 1.45 7.45
CA ALA A 117 4.62 0.92 6.17
C ALA A 117 3.12 0.61 6.22
N SER A 118 2.43 0.94 5.15
CA SER A 118 1.01 0.66 4.94
C SER A 118 0.83 -0.38 3.85
N ILE A 119 -0.21 -1.22 3.99
CA ILE A 119 -0.59 -2.22 2.99
C ILE A 119 -2.05 -2.00 2.60
N GLY A 120 -2.29 -1.82 1.31
CA GLY A 120 -3.63 -1.65 0.76
C GLY A 120 -3.73 -2.30 -0.62
N LEU A 121 -4.21 -3.52 -0.68
CA LEU A 121 -4.40 -4.28 -1.92
C LEU A 121 -5.85 -4.22 -2.42
N ARG A 122 -6.03 -4.48 -3.70
CA ARG A 122 -7.29 -4.82 -4.33
C ARG A 122 -7.14 -6.14 -5.07
N VAL A 123 -8.17 -6.98 -5.02
CA VAL A 123 -8.26 -8.20 -5.83
C VAL A 123 -9.41 -8.05 -6.83
N LYS A 124 -9.12 -8.32 -8.09
CA LYS A 124 -10.12 -8.40 -9.16
C LYS A 124 -9.80 -9.61 -10.04
N ASN A 125 -10.79 -10.47 -10.24
CA ASN A 125 -10.64 -11.71 -11.04
C ASN A 125 -9.43 -12.57 -10.58
N GLY A 126 -9.15 -12.64 -9.27
CA GLY A 126 -8.04 -13.40 -8.72
C GLY A 126 -6.66 -12.78 -8.93
N CYS A 127 -6.58 -11.55 -9.42
CA CYS A 127 -5.34 -10.80 -9.57
C CYS A 127 -5.31 -9.61 -8.63
N THR A 128 -4.13 -9.34 -8.04
CA THR A 128 -3.93 -8.19 -7.16
C THR A 128 -3.45 -6.98 -7.92
N TYR A 129 -3.71 -5.79 -7.37
CA TYR A 129 -3.11 -4.52 -7.74
C TYR A 129 -3.13 -3.57 -6.53
N HIS A 130 -2.54 -2.40 -6.65
CA HIS A 130 -2.04 -1.63 -5.51
C HIS A 130 -0.97 -2.42 -4.74
N GLY A 131 -0.73 -2.15 -3.47
CA GLY A 131 0.35 -2.85 -2.77
C GLY A 131 0.72 -2.23 -1.45
N ILE A 132 1.98 -1.85 -1.31
CA ILE A 132 2.57 -1.31 -0.09
C ILE A 132 3.09 0.10 -0.31
N ALA A 133 3.17 0.86 0.79
CA ALA A 133 3.81 2.16 0.83
C ALA A 133 4.71 2.21 2.08
N LEU A 134 6.02 2.33 1.87
CA LEU A 134 7.04 2.39 2.91
C LEU A 134 7.57 3.82 3.03
N ASN A 135 7.46 4.41 4.21
CA ASN A 135 8.02 5.73 4.51
C ASN A 135 9.53 5.60 4.70
N VAL A 136 10.33 6.14 3.76
CA VAL A 136 11.79 6.06 3.79
C VAL A 136 12.38 7.38 4.26
N ASN A 137 12.19 8.45 3.49
CA ASN A 137 12.72 9.79 3.81
C ASN A 137 11.76 10.86 3.31
N MET A 138 10.57 10.91 3.90
CA MET A 138 9.49 11.78 3.48
C MET A 138 9.07 12.77 4.56
N ASP A 139 8.44 13.86 4.16
CA ASP A 139 7.69 14.72 5.08
C ASP A 139 6.46 13.98 5.60
N LEU A 140 6.42 13.80 6.92
CA LEU A 140 5.30 13.14 7.61
C LEU A 140 4.19 14.13 8.05
N SER A 141 4.42 15.45 7.91
CA SER A 141 3.45 16.46 8.34
C SER A 141 2.07 16.33 7.67
N PRO A 142 1.95 15.90 6.39
CA PRO A 142 0.63 15.70 5.78
C PRO A 142 -0.23 14.63 6.47
N PHE A 143 0.37 13.66 7.15
CA PHE A 143 -0.39 12.65 7.91
C PHE A 143 -1.17 13.25 9.09
N LEU A 144 -0.83 14.46 9.55
CA LEU A 144 -1.60 15.19 10.56
C LEU A 144 -2.92 15.75 10.00
N GLY A 145 -3.08 15.74 8.69
CA GLY A 145 -4.30 16.19 8.00
C GLY A 145 -5.35 15.10 7.76
N ILE A 146 -5.09 13.87 8.23
CA ILE A 146 -5.97 12.72 8.03
C ILE A 146 -6.07 11.85 9.27
#